data_7c9b047d99d493de8e01937267c24752
#
_entry.id   7c9b047d99d493de8e01937267c24752
#
_cell.length_a   1.000
_cell.length_b   1.000
_cell.length_c   1.000
_cell.angle_alpha   90.00
_cell.angle_beta   90.00
_cell.angle_gamma   90.00
#
_symmetry.space_group_name_H-M   'P 1'
#
loop_
_entity.id
_entity.type
_entity.pdbx_description
1 polymer ?
#
loop_
_entity_poly.entity_id
_entity_poly.type
_entity_poly.pdbx_seq_one_letter_code
_entity_poly.pdbx_strand_id
1 'polypeptide(L)'
;DKTDPYGTSTEMPPATASVITANASFEWQDGEWMNARKKFKARKEPVSIYETSLRDWENPTQLVNYVKKLNYTHVELHPVMEYLNEEDGEFGTFAYYAPTRRFGTAEDLKTLINELHKIGTGVFLDWTPAHFPRHEEGLENFDGTPLYENPDPSMAIHPMWGTYLYNYESPMVKDFLLA
;
A
#
# COMPACT_ATOMS: atom_id res chain seq x y z
N ASP A 1 -11.19 19.51 5.88
CA ASP A 1 -11.79 18.27 5.33
C ASP A 1 -10.87 17.09 5.63
N LYS A 2 -11.42 15.88 5.72
CA LYS A 2 -10.70 14.65 6.02
C LYS A 2 -10.79 13.70 4.83
N THR A 3 -9.70 12.96 4.58
CA THR A 3 -9.71 11.87 3.60
C THR A 3 -10.53 10.70 4.14
N ASP A 4 -11.32 10.05 3.29
CA ASP A 4 -12.06 8.84 3.65
C ASP A 4 -11.07 7.73 4.06
N PRO A 5 -11.17 7.19 5.28
CA PRO A 5 -10.24 6.15 5.76
C PRO A 5 -10.23 4.88 4.91
N TYR A 6 -11.36 4.56 4.27
CA TYR A 6 -11.54 3.41 3.38
C TYR A 6 -11.61 3.79 1.90
N GLY A 7 -11.28 5.04 1.57
CA GLY A 7 -11.24 5.52 0.20
C GLY A 7 -10.24 4.73 -0.65
N THR A 8 -10.65 4.27 -1.81
CA THR A 8 -9.83 3.47 -2.74
C THR A 8 -9.16 4.30 -3.83
N SER A 9 -9.35 5.59 -3.83
CA SER A 9 -8.73 6.54 -4.76
C SER A 9 -8.69 7.93 -4.15
N THR A 10 -7.64 8.68 -4.48
CA THR A 10 -7.42 10.06 -4.04
C THR A 10 -7.20 10.97 -5.24
N GLU A 11 -7.27 12.26 -5.01
CA GLU A 11 -6.72 13.24 -5.96
C GLU A 11 -5.19 13.09 -6.05
N MET A 12 -4.61 13.70 -7.08
CA MET A 12 -3.15 13.80 -7.19
C MET A 12 -2.63 14.77 -6.13
N PRO A 13 -1.63 14.38 -5.33
CA PRO A 13 -0.97 15.30 -4.39
C PRO A 13 -0.48 16.60 -5.09
N PRO A 14 -0.54 17.76 -4.44
CA PRO A 14 -0.81 17.95 -2.99
C PRO A 14 -2.29 17.99 -2.59
N ALA A 15 -3.23 17.75 -3.51
CA ALA A 15 -4.63 17.62 -3.13
C ALA A 15 -4.86 16.31 -2.36
N THR A 16 -5.82 16.32 -1.43
CA THR A 16 -6.00 15.27 -0.40
C THR A 16 -7.38 14.64 -0.38
N ALA A 17 -8.28 15.09 -1.26
CA ALA A 17 -9.64 14.58 -1.26
C ALA A 17 -9.72 13.14 -1.78
N SER A 18 -10.58 12.34 -1.16
CA SER A 18 -10.95 11.04 -1.69
C SER A 18 -11.80 11.17 -2.94
N VAL A 19 -11.53 10.33 -3.93
CA VAL A 19 -12.26 10.31 -5.20
C VAL A 19 -13.17 9.10 -5.23
N ILE A 20 -14.47 9.35 -5.47
CA ILE A 20 -15.44 8.27 -5.68
C ILE A 20 -15.24 7.74 -7.10
N THR A 21 -14.77 6.51 -7.20
CA THR A 21 -14.61 5.81 -8.47
C THR A 21 -15.72 4.77 -8.66
N ALA A 22 -16.13 4.55 -9.91
CA ALA A 22 -16.99 3.43 -10.22
C ALA A 22 -16.23 2.12 -9.95
N ASN A 23 -16.88 1.17 -9.27
CA ASN A 23 -16.33 -0.17 -9.08
C ASN A 23 -16.29 -0.91 -10.41
N ALA A 24 -15.27 -0.65 -11.23
CA ALA A 24 -14.99 -1.46 -12.39
C ALA A 24 -14.41 -2.81 -11.95
N SER A 25 -14.99 -3.90 -12.41
CA SER A 25 -14.41 -5.23 -12.19
C SER A 25 -13.15 -5.36 -13.05
N PHE A 26 -11.98 -5.51 -12.43
CA PHE A 26 -10.75 -5.84 -13.14
C PHE A 26 -10.76 -7.32 -13.53
N GLU A 27 -10.53 -7.64 -14.80
CA GLU A 27 -10.43 -9.01 -15.28
C GLU A 27 -9.03 -9.56 -15.10
N TRP A 28 -8.82 -10.31 -14.03
CA TRP A 28 -7.55 -11.00 -13.78
C TRP A 28 -7.32 -12.14 -14.78
N GLN A 29 -6.14 -12.18 -15.36
CA GLN A 29 -5.70 -13.22 -16.32
C GLN A 29 -4.60 -14.11 -15.72
N ASP A 30 -4.55 -14.24 -14.43
CA ASP A 30 -3.52 -14.89 -13.63
C ASP A 30 -3.92 -16.28 -13.10
N GLY A 31 -4.93 -16.91 -13.67
CA GLY A 31 -5.49 -18.18 -13.20
C GLY A 31 -4.44 -19.31 -13.11
N GLU A 32 -3.47 -19.35 -14.02
CA GLU A 32 -2.38 -20.33 -13.97
C GLU A 32 -1.48 -20.10 -12.76
N TRP A 33 -1.09 -18.85 -12.50
CA TRP A 33 -0.31 -18.48 -11.33
C TRP A 33 -1.07 -18.77 -10.02
N MET A 34 -2.35 -18.44 -9.94
CA MET A 34 -3.21 -18.72 -8.77
C MET A 34 -3.29 -20.24 -8.49
N ASN A 35 -3.30 -21.09 -9.52
CA ASN A 35 -3.29 -22.54 -9.36
C ASN A 35 -1.90 -23.06 -8.95
N ALA A 36 -0.83 -22.49 -9.48
CA ALA A 36 0.54 -22.82 -9.06
C ALA A 36 0.80 -22.41 -7.62
N ARG A 37 0.37 -21.20 -7.20
CA ARG A 37 0.47 -20.69 -5.84
C ARG A 37 -0.15 -21.63 -4.80
N LYS A 38 -1.29 -22.25 -5.08
CA LYS A 38 -1.93 -23.20 -4.16
C LYS A 38 -1.07 -24.43 -3.86
N LYS A 39 -0.16 -24.79 -4.77
CA LYS A 39 0.76 -25.94 -4.63
C LYS A 39 2.10 -25.55 -4.06
N PHE A 40 2.45 -24.28 -4.08
CA PHE A 40 3.72 -23.74 -3.63
C PHE A 40 3.90 -23.93 -2.13
N LYS A 41 5.06 -24.48 -1.75
CA LYS A 41 5.42 -24.78 -0.36
C LYS A 41 6.55 -23.84 0.08
N ALA A 42 6.20 -22.64 0.51
CA ALA A 42 7.14 -21.56 0.83
C ALA A 42 8.32 -21.96 1.74
N ARG A 43 8.15 -22.99 2.62
CA ARG A 43 9.23 -23.48 3.47
C ARG A 43 10.11 -24.55 2.84
N LYS A 44 9.81 -25.00 1.63
CA LYS A 44 10.50 -26.12 0.95
C LYS A 44 11.02 -25.76 -0.43
N GLU A 45 10.57 -24.68 -0.99
CA GLU A 45 10.95 -24.23 -2.33
C GLU A 45 11.83 -22.97 -2.22
N PRO A 46 12.81 -22.81 -3.10
CA PRO A 46 13.66 -21.62 -3.09
C PRO A 46 12.84 -20.37 -3.43
N VAL A 47 13.12 -19.30 -2.72
CA VAL A 47 12.50 -17.99 -2.93
C VAL A 47 13.61 -16.98 -3.15
N SER A 48 13.48 -16.16 -4.21
CA SER A 48 14.29 -14.98 -4.45
C SER A 48 13.36 -13.80 -4.64
N ILE A 49 13.55 -12.74 -3.85
CA ILE A 49 12.72 -11.56 -3.83
C ILE A 49 13.52 -10.40 -4.39
N TYR A 50 12.95 -9.67 -5.32
CA TYR A 50 13.47 -8.39 -5.79
C TYR A 50 12.66 -7.25 -5.16
N GLU A 51 13.30 -6.54 -4.26
CA GLU A 51 12.72 -5.37 -3.58
C GLU A 51 12.98 -4.11 -4.40
N THR A 52 11.96 -3.32 -4.65
CA THR A 52 12.06 -2.10 -5.47
C THR A 52 10.91 -1.13 -5.22
N SER A 53 11.16 0.16 -5.44
CA SER A 53 10.11 1.18 -5.55
C SER A 53 9.64 1.31 -6.99
N LEU A 54 8.35 1.62 -7.19
CA LEU A 54 7.84 1.97 -8.53
C LEU A 54 8.45 3.26 -9.08
N ARG A 55 9.06 4.10 -8.26
CA ARG A 55 9.83 5.29 -8.67
C ARG A 55 11.04 4.97 -9.54
N ASP A 56 11.62 3.79 -9.37
CA ASP A 56 12.87 3.40 -10.04
C ASP A 56 12.66 3.02 -11.50
N TRP A 57 11.40 3.00 -11.94
CA TRP A 57 11.01 2.49 -13.26
C TRP A 57 10.25 3.54 -14.07
N GLU A 58 10.69 3.78 -15.30
CA GLU A 58 9.99 4.68 -16.22
C GLU A 58 8.59 4.18 -16.59
N ASN A 59 8.42 2.86 -16.60
CA ASN A 59 7.14 2.21 -16.85
C ASN A 59 7.11 0.77 -16.30
N PRO A 60 5.93 0.22 -16.03
CA PRO A 60 5.76 -1.13 -15.49
C PRO A 60 6.39 -2.24 -16.34
N THR A 61 6.41 -2.09 -17.67
CA THR A 61 6.95 -3.10 -18.59
C THR A 61 8.45 -3.31 -18.38
N GLN A 62 9.20 -2.26 -18.03
CA GLN A 62 10.63 -2.37 -17.73
C GLN A 62 10.86 -3.26 -16.51
N LEU A 63 10.10 -3.09 -15.44
CA LEU A 63 10.18 -3.94 -14.24
C LEU A 63 9.87 -5.40 -14.58
N VAL A 64 8.76 -5.66 -15.29
CA VAL A 64 8.39 -7.04 -15.71
C VAL A 64 9.50 -7.71 -16.51
N ASN A 65 10.07 -6.99 -17.49
CA ASN A 65 11.16 -7.52 -18.32
C ASN A 65 12.44 -7.78 -17.52
N TYR A 66 12.77 -6.89 -16.59
CA TYR A 66 13.94 -7.03 -15.72
C TYR A 66 13.83 -8.26 -14.82
N VAL A 67 12.71 -8.38 -14.12
CA VAL A 67 12.43 -9.51 -13.22
C VAL A 67 12.43 -10.83 -13.97
N LYS A 68 11.80 -10.88 -15.15
CA LYS A 68 11.80 -12.05 -16.04
C LYS A 68 13.21 -12.45 -16.46
N LYS A 69 14.03 -11.47 -16.87
CA LYS A 69 15.41 -11.70 -17.31
C LYS A 69 16.28 -12.29 -16.19
N LEU A 70 16.09 -11.83 -14.95
CA LEU A 70 16.88 -12.28 -13.80
C LEU A 70 16.25 -13.47 -13.06
N ASN A 71 15.06 -13.90 -13.46
CA ASN A 71 14.36 -15.07 -12.95
C ASN A 71 14.07 -15.00 -11.44
N TYR A 72 13.70 -13.81 -10.94
CA TYR A 72 13.21 -13.67 -9.57
C TYR A 72 11.86 -14.36 -9.39
N THR A 73 11.67 -15.02 -8.25
CA THR A 73 10.40 -15.69 -7.94
C THR A 73 9.33 -14.72 -7.44
N HIS A 74 9.75 -13.63 -6.81
CA HIS A 74 8.86 -12.61 -6.26
C HIS A 74 9.44 -11.20 -6.46
N VAL A 75 8.54 -10.24 -6.51
CA VAL A 75 8.84 -8.81 -6.37
C VAL A 75 8.20 -8.33 -5.08
N GLU A 76 8.93 -7.55 -4.30
CA GLU A 76 8.41 -6.77 -3.19
C GLU A 76 8.40 -5.31 -3.61
N LEU A 77 7.21 -4.76 -3.71
CA LEU A 77 7.01 -3.34 -4.01
C LEU A 77 7.02 -2.55 -2.70
N HIS A 78 7.91 -1.55 -2.60
CA HIS A 78 7.83 -0.54 -1.56
C HIS A 78 6.40 0.00 -1.45
N PRO A 79 6.02 0.60 -0.30
CA PRO A 79 4.62 0.96 -0.08
C PRO A 79 4.01 1.71 -1.27
N VAL A 80 2.93 1.14 -1.77
CA VAL A 80 2.21 1.69 -2.94
C VAL A 80 0.99 2.52 -2.55
N MET A 81 0.73 2.66 -1.24
CA MET A 81 -0.37 3.46 -0.72
C MET A 81 -0.07 4.96 -0.89
N GLU A 82 -1.14 5.78 -0.89
CA GLU A 82 -0.96 7.22 -1.04
C GLU A 82 -0.32 7.83 0.19
N TYR A 83 0.67 8.71 -0.05
CA TYR A 83 1.38 9.51 0.94
C TYR A 83 1.32 10.99 0.57
N LEU A 84 1.36 11.87 1.58
CA LEU A 84 1.02 13.28 1.38
C LEU A 84 2.15 14.05 0.71
N ASN A 85 3.36 13.91 1.21
CA ASN A 85 4.52 14.68 0.74
C ASN A 85 5.76 13.80 0.57
N GLU A 86 6.73 14.32 -0.19
CA GLU A 86 7.96 13.58 -0.50
C GLU A 86 8.91 13.47 0.71
N GLU A 87 8.76 14.31 1.73
CA GLU A 87 9.60 14.30 2.93
C GLU A 87 9.28 13.10 3.82
N ASP A 88 8.00 12.78 3.98
CA ASP A 88 7.55 11.56 4.68
C ASP A 88 7.82 10.31 3.84
N GLY A 89 7.90 10.48 2.53
CA GLY A 89 8.14 9.41 1.57
C GLY A 89 7.05 8.35 1.56
N GLU A 90 7.34 7.23 0.96
CA GLU A 90 6.42 6.11 0.78
C GLU A 90 5.95 5.49 2.12
N PHE A 91 6.67 5.74 3.22
CA PHE A 91 6.32 5.23 4.55
C PHE A 91 5.33 6.12 5.31
N GLY A 92 5.12 7.36 4.86
CA GLY A 92 4.15 8.29 5.45
C GLY A 92 2.75 8.10 4.89
N THR A 93 2.20 6.89 4.97
CA THR A 93 0.91 6.54 4.38
C THR A 93 -0.21 7.42 4.92
N PHE A 94 -0.91 8.06 4.00
CA PHE A 94 -2.00 8.99 4.24
C PHE A 94 -3.37 8.35 3.95
N ALA A 95 -3.49 7.61 2.83
CA ALA A 95 -4.70 6.87 2.48
C ALA A 95 -4.35 5.38 2.28
N TYR A 96 -4.73 4.56 3.25
CA TYR A 96 -4.27 3.18 3.39
C TYR A 96 -4.83 2.22 2.34
N TYR A 97 -6.00 2.54 1.76
CA TYR A 97 -6.68 1.70 0.78
C TYR A 97 -6.59 2.23 -0.65
N ALA A 98 -5.94 3.39 -0.84
CA ALA A 98 -5.75 4.01 -2.14
C ALA A 98 -4.30 3.84 -2.61
N PRO A 99 -4.06 3.25 -3.78
CA PRO A 99 -2.74 3.33 -4.41
C PRO A 99 -2.38 4.79 -4.71
N THR A 100 -1.10 5.14 -4.52
CA THR A 100 -0.64 6.49 -4.83
C THR A 100 -0.84 6.83 -6.30
N ARG A 101 -1.41 7.99 -6.55
CA ARG A 101 -1.65 8.52 -7.90
C ARG A 101 -0.36 8.84 -8.66
N ARG A 102 0.76 8.93 -7.96
CA ARG A 102 2.09 9.20 -8.56
C ARG A 102 2.52 8.12 -9.54
N PHE A 103 2.09 6.88 -9.32
CA PHE A 103 2.45 5.72 -10.14
C PHE A 103 1.32 5.26 -11.07
N GLY A 104 0.24 6.02 -11.16
CA GLY A 104 -0.90 5.72 -12.01
C GLY A 104 -2.20 5.45 -11.25
N THR A 105 -3.08 4.70 -11.84
CA THR A 105 -4.38 4.33 -11.28
C THR A 105 -4.31 2.99 -10.54
N ALA A 106 -5.36 2.65 -9.78
CA ALA A 106 -5.50 1.32 -9.20
C ALA A 106 -5.53 0.20 -10.26
N GLU A 107 -6.08 0.51 -11.46
CA GLU A 107 -6.05 -0.43 -12.59
C GLU A 107 -4.65 -0.63 -13.15
N ASP A 108 -3.82 0.41 -13.16
CA ASP A 108 -2.41 0.30 -13.60
C ASP A 108 -1.63 -0.61 -12.66
N LEU A 109 -1.82 -0.48 -11.33
CA LEU A 109 -1.21 -1.37 -10.35
C LEU A 109 -1.70 -2.82 -10.51
N LYS A 110 -3.00 -3.04 -10.69
CA LYS A 110 -3.55 -4.38 -10.95
C LYS A 110 -3.00 -4.98 -12.24
N THR A 111 -2.84 -4.16 -13.27
CA THR A 111 -2.26 -4.58 -14.55
C THR A 111 -0.80 -5.01 -14.36
N LEU A 112 0.01 -4.25 -13.63
CA LEU A 112 1.39 -4.64 -13.32
C LEU A 112 1.44 -5.98 -12.57
N ILE A 113 0.63 -6.16 -11.54
CA ILE A 113 0.56 -7.41 -10.78
C ILE A 113 0.15 -8.58 -11.70
N ASN A 114 -0.84 -8.37 -12.55
CA ASN A 114 -1.29 -9.37 -13.51
C ASN A 114 -0.20 -9.78 -14.50
N GLU A 115 0.58 -8.82 -15.01
CA GLU A 115 1.71 -9.12 -15.90
C GLU A 115 2.87 -9.85 -15.19
N LEU A 116 3.14 -9.52 -13.92
CA LEU A 116 4.11 -10.25 -13.10
C LEU A 116 3.63 -11.70 -12.85
N HIS A 117 2.36 -11.90 -12.52
CA HIS A 117 1.78 -13.23 -12.37
C HIS A 117 1.85 -14.07 -13.66
N LYS A 118 1.62 -13.46 -14.83
CA LYS A 118 1.73 -14.14 -16.13
C LYS A 118 3.13 -14.69 -16.41
N ILE A 119 4.18 -14.07 -15.89
CA ILE A 119 5.55 -14.59 -16.01
C ILE A 119 5.95 -15.52 -14.85
N GLY A 120 5.01 -15.87 -13.98
CA GLY A 120 5.23 -16.78 -12.85
C GLY A 120 5.77 -16.11 -11.58
N THR A 121 5.86 -14.79 -11.53
CA THR A 121 6.42 -14.01 -10.41
C THR A 121 5.32 -13.57 -9.46
N GLY A 122 5.47 -13.86 -8.17
CA GLY A 122 4.58 -13.36 -7.12
C GLY A 122 4.88 -11.91 -6.75
N VAL A 123 3.92 -11.24 -6.11
CA VAL A 123 4.07 -9.84 -5.67
C VAL A 123 3.77 -9.75 -4.19
N PHE A 124 4.67 -9.10 -3.46
CA PHE A 124 4.43 -8.58 -2.12
C PHE A 124 4.23 -7.07 -2.22
N LEU A 125 3.28 -6.56 -1.47
CA LEU A 125 3.13 -5.13 -1.23
C LEU A 125 3.65 -4.86 0.18
N ASP A 126 4.67 -4.03 0.30
CA ASP A 126 5.15 -3.60 1.59
C ASP A 126 4.12 -2.70 2.26
N TRP A 127 3.92 -2.89 3.55
CA TRP A 127 2.95 -2.15 4.34
C TRP A 127 3.50 -1.82 5.72
N THR A 128 3.60 -0.53 6.01
CA THR A 128 4.17 -0.02 7.25
C THR A 128 3.08 0.66 8.09
N PRO A 129 2.29 -0.09 8.87
CA PRO A 129 1.18 0.47 9.65
C PRO A 129 1.61 1.31 10.85
N ALA A 130 2.90 1.31 11.18
CA ALA A 130 3.42 2.02 12.35
C ALA A 130 3.71 3.50 12.12
N HIS A 131 3.74 3.95 10.86
CA HIS A 131 4.01 5.33 10.50
C HIS A 131 2.70 6.11 10.32
N PHE A 132 1.94 6.28 11.36
CA PHE A 132 0.74 7.09 11.35
C PHE A 132 1.12 8.59 11.30
N PRO A 133 1.04 9.25 10.13
CA PRO A 133 1.51 10.62 9.98
C PRO A 133 0.58 11.61 10.68
N ARG A 134 1.17 12.71 11.14
CA ARG A 134 0.46 13.80 11.82
C ARG A 134 0.00 14.83 10.80
N HIS A 135 -1.09 14.54 10.15
CA HIS A 135 -1.69 15.41 9.13
C HIS A 135 -3.18 15.62 9.38
N GLU A 136 -3.58 16.89 9.46
CA GLU A 136 -4.98 17.27 9.71
C GLU A 136 -5.95 16.73 8.67
N GLU A 137 -5.51 16.49 7.43
CA GLU A 137 -6.31 15.94 6.36
C GLU A 137 -6.46 14.41 6.43
N GLY A 138 -5.58 13.74 7.18
CA GLY A 138 -5.59 12.29 7.37
C GLY A 138 -6.43 11.83 8.56
N LEU A 139 -5.94 10.80 9.22
CA LEU A 139 -6.64 10.15 10.34
C LEU A 139 -6.50 10.88 11.68
N GLU A 140 -5.57 11.83 11.78
CA GLU A 140 -5.33 12.62 13.00
C GLU A 140 -6.60 13.33 13.47
N ASN A 141 -7.02 13.12 14.72
CA ASN A 141 -8.23 13.70 15.29
C ASN A 141 -9.43 13.65 14.33
N PHE A 142 -9.71 12.47 13.79
CA PHE A 142 -10.57 12.29 12.62
C PHE A 142 -11.97 12.92 12.77
N ASP A 143 -12.59 12.74 13.90
CA ASP A 143 -13.90 13.33 14.24
C ASP A 143 -13.80 14.49 15.27
N GLY A 144 -12.58 15.04 15.43
CA GLY A 144 -12.26 16.04 16.45
C GLY A 144 -11.81 15.43 17.77
N THR A 145 -11.68 14.10 17.82
CA THR A 145 -11.15 13.36 18.98
C THR A 145 -10.06 12.37 18.51
N PRO A 146 -9.22 11.84 19.42
CA PRO A 146 -8.23 10.80 19.08
C PRO A 146 -8.92 9.46 18.80
N LEU A 147 -9.49 9.32 17.59
CA LEU A 147 -10.27 8.14 17.18
C LEU A 147 -9.39 6.97 16.78
N TYR A 148 -8.35 7.24 15.99
CA TYR A 148 -7.40 6.22 15.50
C TYR A 148 -6.13 6.16 16.35
N GLU A 149 -5.65 7.29 16.81
CA GLU A 149 -4.48 7.41 17.66
C GLU A 149 -4.75 6.99 19.12
N ASN A 150 -3.67 6.72 19.85
CA ASN A 150 -3.77 6.41 21.27
C ASN A 150 -4.37 7.62 22.03
N PRO A 151 -5.44 7.42 22.83
CA PRO A 151 -6.09 8.51 23.55
C PRO A 151 -5.28 9.06 24.72
N ASP A 152 -4.26 8.34 25.20
CA ASP A 152 -3.33 8.85 26.21
C ASP A 152 -2.25 9.72 25.53
N PRO A 153 -2.22 11.04 25.79
CA PRO A 153 -1.25 11.93 25.16
C PRO A 153 0.19 11.55 25.44
N SER A 154 0.48 10.88 26.55
CA SER A 154 1.84 10.41 26.90
C SER A 154 2.28 9.23 26.06
N MET A 155 1.35 8.52 25.45
CA MET A 155 1.55 7.35 24.60
C MET A 155 1.14 7.57 23.14
N ALA A 156 0.63 8.78 22.83
CA ALA A 156 0.07 9.04 21.51
C ALA A 156 1.13 9.19 20.41
N ILE A 157 2.34 9.63 20.79
CA ILE A 157 3.41 9.97 19.83
C ILE A 157 4.60 9.02 20.01
N HIS A 158 5.08 8.45 18.91
CA HIS A 158 6.28 7.63 18.91
C HIS A 158 7.52 8.50 19.20
N PRO A 159 8.33 8.19 20.23
CA PRO A 159 9.37 9.09 20.74
C PRO A 159 10.52 9.33 19.76
N MET A 160 10.78 8.43 18.82
CA MET A 160 11.86 8.56 17.84
C MET A 160 11.36 9.09 16.48
N TRP A 161 10.18 8.68 16.04
CA TRP A 161 9.68 9.01 14.70
C TRP A 161 8.77 10.23 14.68
N GLY A 162 8.21 10.62 15.83
CA GLY A 162 7.29 11.75 15.92
C GLY A 162 5.91 11.50 15.28
N THR A 163 5.66 10.29 14.78
CA THR A 163 4.37 9.86 14.25
C THR A 163 3.41 9.51 15.38
N TYR A 164 2.12 9.46 15.09
CA TYR A 164 1.16 8.90 16.03
C TYR A 164 1.33 7.38 16.18
N LEU A 165 0.89 6.88 17.32
CA LEU A 165 0.70 5.46 17.59
C LEU A 165 -0.79 5.14 17.53
N TYR A 166 -1.13 4.08 16.81
CA TYR A 166 -2.51 3.59 16.75
C TYR A 166 -3.00 3.10 18.11
N ASN A 167 -4.27 3.30 18.36
CA ASN A 167 -4.96 2.68 19.48
C ASN A 167 -5.27 1.21 19.18
N TYR A 168 -4.28 0.35 19.33
CA TYR A 168 -4.44 -1.11 19.07
C TYR A 168 -5.40 -1.82 20.05
N GLU A 169 -5.88 -1.15 21.09
CA GLU A 169 -6.90 -1.71 21.97
C GLU A 169 -8.31 -1.51 21.40
N SER A 170 -8.50 -0.51 20.54
CA SER A 170 -9.77 -0.24 19.86
C SER A 170 -10.11 -1.32 18.83
N PRO A 171 -11.28 -2.00 18.95
CA PRO A 171 -11.73 -2.93 17.92
C PRO A 171 -11.86 -2.29 16.55
N MET A 172 -12.36 -1.05 16.48
CA MET A 172 -12.50 -0.31 15.22
C MET A 172 -11.15 -0.09 14.53
N VAL A 173 -10.11 0.28 15.29
CA VAL A 173 -8.76 0.48 14.73
C VAL A 173 -8.17 -0.85 14.25
N LYS A 174 -8.40 -1.95 15.01
CA LYS A 174 -8.00 -3.29 14.56
C LYS A 174 -8.69 -3.68 13.26
N ASP A 175 -10.00 -3.48 13.19
CA ASP A 175 -10.76 -3.80 11.97
C ASP A 175 -10.28 -2.97 10.79
N PHE A 176 -10.02 -1.67 11.00
CA PHE A 176 -9.42 -0.80 9.98
C PHE A 176 -8.07 -1.30 9.48
N LEU A 177 -7.18 -1.74 10.37
CA LEU A 177 -5.84 -2.21 10.00
C LEU A 177 -5.84 -3.63 9.41
N LEU A 178 -6.91 -4.41 9.58
CA LEU A 178 -7.03 -5.79 9.10
C LEU A 178 -7.90 -5.94 7.84
N ALA A 179 -8.63 -4.91 7.45
CA ALA A 179 -9.50 -4.92 6.27
C ALA A 179 -8.72 -4.78 4.96
#